data_1f831e125a52a55559cf53219ec6ccd5
#
_entry.id   1f831e125a52a55559cf53219ec6ccd5
#
_cell.length_a   1.000
_cell.length_b   1.000
_cell.length_c   1.000
_cell.angle_alpha   90.00
_cell.angle_beta   90.00
_cell.angle_gamma   90.00
#
_symmetry.space_group_name_H-M   'P 1'
#
loop_
_entity.id
_entity.type
_entity.pdbx_description
1 polymer ?
#
loop_
_entity_poly.entity_id
_entity_poly.type
_entity_poly.pdbx_seq_one_letter_code
_entity_poly.pdbx_strand_id
1 'polypeptide(L)'
;MLILLDNYDSFTFNLVHYFGELGSPVKVYRNDEKDTQSILSEEPSGIIISPGPCNPAKAGVSLELTQQAAKSKIPLLGVCLGHQTIGQTFGGIVCSAKEVVHGKTEQIYHKGTDIFNEIPSPFEATRYHSLCVSRNKFPKDLQITAEAKCGEIMALKHKVLPIYGVQFHPESILTKFGHKILENFVKVVKDLNG
;
A
#
# COMPACT_ATOMS: atom_id res chain seq x y z
N MET A 1 9.22 -13.06 8.61
CA MET A 1 9.76 -11.69 8.74
C MET A 1 9.16 -10.80 7.68
N LEU A 2 8.75 -9.57 8.02
CA LEU A 2 8.27 -8.59 7.04
C LEU A 2 9.45 -7.84 6.41
N ILE A 3 9.32 -7.50 5.11
CA ILE A 3 10.26 -6.61 4.41
C ILE A 3 9.54 -5.35 3.97
N LEU A 4 10.14 -4.19 4.20
CA LEU A 4 9.68 -2.90 3.74
C LEU A 4 10.64 -2.35 2.70
N LEU A 5 10.13 -2.11 1.49
CA LEU A 5 10.85 -1.44 0.42
C LEU A 5 10.66 0.07 0.55
N ASP A 6 11.74 0.79 0.87
CA ASP A 6 11.74 2.24 1.05
C ASP A 6 11.99 2.97 -0.29
N ASN A 7 11.00 3.70 -0.75
CA ASN A 7 11.07 4.53 -1.94
C ASN A 7 11.61 5.94 -1.65
N TYR A 8 12.53 6.09 -0.69
CA TYR A 8 13.13 7.38 -0.32
C TYR A 8 12.10 8.38 0.22
N ASP A 9 11.16 7.88 1.01
CA ASP A 9 10.13 8.70 1.62
C ASP A 9 10.46 9.04 3.08
N SER A 10 10.20 10.29 3.48
CA SER A 10 10.44 10.76 4.84
C SER A 10 9.54 10.12 5.89
N PHE A 11 8.39 9.57 5.50
CA PHE A 11 7.43 8.91 6.40
C PHE A 11 7.63 7.39 6.49
N THR A 12 8.56 6.80 5.74
CA THR A 12 8.85 5.35 5.78
C THR A 12 9.08 4.86 7.19
N PHE A 13 9.83 5.60 8.00
CA PHE A 13 10.16 5.18 9.38
C PHE A 13 8.96 5.22 10.32
N ASN A 14 7.89 5.96 10.03
CA ASN A 14 6.64 5.88 10.77
C ASN A 14 5.96 4.51 10.53
N LEU A 15 5.99 3.98 9.29
CA LEU A 15 5.53 2.62 9.01
C LEU A 15 6.35 1.59 9.80
N VAL A 16 7.69 1.73 9.78
CA VAL A 16 8.60 0.85 10.56
C VAL A 16 8.22 0.84 12.04
N HIS A 17 8.00 2.02 12.61
CA HIS A 17 7.62 2.17 14.00
C HIS A 17 6.29 1.49 14.32
N TYR A 18 5.26 1.75 13.52
CA TYR A 18 3.93 1.16 13.71
C TYR A 18 3.95 -0.36 13.58
N PHE A 19 4.66 -0.93 12.61
CA PHE A 19 4.82 -2.39 12.53
C PHE A 19 5.59 -2.96 13.73
N GLY A 20 6.58 -2.21 14.26
CA GLY A 20 7.28 -2.56 15.50
C GLY A 20 6.34 -2.62 16.70
N GLU A 21 5.48 -1.61 16.87
CA GLU A 21 4.46 -1.57 17.93
C GLU A 21 3.46 -2.73 17.83
N LEU A 22 3.15 -3.19 16.61
CA LEU A 22 2.31 -4.36 16.35
C LEU A 22 3.02 -5.71 16.57
N GLY A 23 4.25 -5.69 17.08
CA GLY A 23 5.05 -6.90 17.29
C GLY A 23 5.44 -7.61 15.99
N SER A 24 5.49 -6.87 14.88
CA SER A 24 5.83 -7.38 13.55
C SER A 24 6.94 -6.53 12.93
N PRO A 25 8.17 -6.59 13.50
CA PRO A 25 9.27 -5.77 13.03
C PRO A 25 9.57 -6.03 11.56
N VAL A 26 9.95 -4.98 10.84
CA VAL A 26 10.24 -5.00 9.42
C VAL A 26 11.73 -4.82 9.17
N LYS A 27 12.26 -5.51 8.18
CA LYS A 27 13.58 -5.26 7.61
C LYS A 27 13.42 -4.28 6.44
N VAL A 28 14.19 -3.21 6.46
CA VAL A 28 14.08 -2.13 5.46
C VAL A 28 15.17 -2.27 4.42
N TYR A 29 14.80 -2.13 3.15
CA TYR A 29 15.72 -1.97 2.03
C TYR A 29 15.30 -0.78 1.18
N ARG A 30 16.28 -0.02 0.69
CA ARG A 30 16.06 0.99 -0.34
C ARG A 30 15.66 0.33 -1.65
N ASN A 31 14.86 1.01 -2.46
CA ASN A 31 14.32 0.46 -3.72
C ASN A 31 15.39 0.18 -4.80
N ASP A 32 16.61 0.59 -4.57
CA ASP A 32 17.78 0.41 -5.44
C ASP A 32 18.96 -0.30 -4.72
N GLU A 33 18.76 -0.76 -3.47
CA GLU A 33 19.81 -1.39 -2.65
C GLU A 33 20.02 -2.87 -3.01
N LYS A 34 18.93 -3.57 -3.31
CA LYS A 34 18.91 -4.99 -3.65
C LYS A 34 18.02 -5.25 -4.85
N ASP A 35 18.38 -6.25 -5.64
CA ASP A 35 17.50 -6.79 -6.66
C ASP A 35 16.34 -7.58 -6.05
N THR A 36 15.29 -7.79 -6.84
CA THR A 36 14.09 -8.50 -6.44
C THR A 36 14.36 -9.93 -5.98
N GLN A 37 15.28 -10.64 -6.65
CA GLN A 37 15.58 -12.03 -6.33
C GLN A 37 16.28 -12.14 -4.97
N SER A 38 17.22 -11.25 -4.67
CA SER A 38 17.89 -11.15 -3.37
C SER A 38 16.91 -10.87 -2.23
N ILE A 39 15.92 -9.99 -2.46
CA ILE A 39 14.87 -9.71 -1.47
C ILE A 39 14.00 -10.97 -1.23
N LEU A 40 13.58 -11.65 -2.28
CA LEU A 40 12.72 -12.83 -2.17
C LEU A 40 13.43 -14.05 -1.61
N SER A 41 14.75 -14.16 -1.80
CA SER A 41 15.56 -15.26 -1.23
C SER A 41 15.60 -15.22 0.31
N GLU A 42 15.21 -14.13 0.93
CA GLU A 42 15.04 -14.02 2.38
C GLU A 42 13.70 -14.58 2.89
N GLU A 43 12.87 -15.13 1.99
CA GLU A 43 11.58 -15.75 2.29
C GLU A 43 10.67 -14.84 3.15
N PRO A 44 10.38 -13.59 2.69
CA PRO A 44 9.56 -12.68 3.47
C PRO A 44 8.14 -13.24 3.67
N SER A 45 7.65 -13.18 4.90
CA SER A 45 6.26 -13.53 5.22
C SER A 45 5.25 -12.50 4.69
N GLY A 46 5.71 -11.30 4.36
CA GLY A 46 4.94 -10.22 3.76
C GLY A 46 5.83 -9.06 3.35
N ILE A 47 5.36 -8.27 2.40
CA ILE A 47 6.09 -7.14 1.82
C ILE A 47 5.27 -5.87 1.96
N ILE A 48 5.93 -4.78 2.34
CA ILE A 48 5.37 -3.43 2.35
C ILE A 48 6.13 -2.57 1.32
N ILE A 49 5.41 -1.88 0.44
CA ILE A 49 6.00 -0.90 -0.47
C ILE A 49 5.61 0.48 0.02
N SER A 50 6.60 1.28 0.41
CA SER A 50 6.42 2.58 1.04
C SER A 50 5.85 3.63 0.08
N PRO A 51 5.39 4.77 0.62
CA PRO A 51 5.29 6.00 -0.14
C PRO A 51 6.62 6.37 -0.80
N GLY A 52 6.58 7.33 -1.72
CA GLY A 52 7.79 7.84 -2.35
C GLY A 52 7.50 8.91 -3.39
N PRO A 53 8.53 9.60 -3.88
CA PRO A 53 8.40 10.62 -4.90
C PRO A 53 8.17 10.02 -6.30
N CYS A 54 7.84 10.89 -7.25
CA CYS A 54 7.68 10.59 -8.67
C CYS A 54 6.50 9.65 -8.99
N ASN A 55 6.77 8.52 -9.64
CA ASN A 55 5.79 7.55 -10.11
C ASN A 55 6.38 6.13 -10.06
N PRO A 56 5.55 5.08 -10.20
CA PRO A 56 6.01 3.69 -10.09
C PRO A 56 7.14 3.30 -11.04
N ALA A 57 7.22 3.88 -12.26
CA ALA A 57 8.29 3.56 -13.22
C ALA A 57 9.66 4.09 -12.79
N LYS A 58 9.71 4.98 -11.79
CA LYS A 58 10.94 5.52 -11.19
C LYS A 58 11.20 5.03 -9.76
N ALA A 59 10.48 4.01 -9.33
CA ALA A 59 10.54 3.47 -7.98
C ALA A 59 11.43 2.21 -7.86
N GLY A 60 12.58 2.20 -8.54
CA GLY A 60 13.54 1.10 -8.49
C GLY A 60 12.88 -0.25 -8.77
N VAL A 61 13.11 -1.23 -7.90
CA VAL A 61 12.58 -2.60 -8.06
C VAL A 61 11.10 -2.76 -7.67
N SER A 62 10.39 -1.69 -7.29
CA SER A 62 9.01 -1.77 -6.76
C SER A 62 8.03 -2.50 -7.67
N LEU A 63 8.05 -2.21 -8.99
CA LEU A 63 7.16 -2.88 -9.96
C LEU A 63 7.48 -4.36 -10.08
N GLU A 64 8.76 -4.70 -10.24
CA GLU A 64 9.21 -6.09 -10.36
C GLU A 64 8.94 -6.88 -9.08
N LEU A 65 9.24 -6.29 -7.90
CA LEU A 65 8.98 -6.92 -6.62
C LEU A 65 7.48 -7.19 -6.41
N THR A 66 6.60 -6.25 -6.78
CA THR A 66 5.14 -6.45 -6.75
C THR A 66 4.72 -7.61 -7.65
N GLN A 67 5.26 -7.69 -8.87
CA GLN A 67 4.95 -8.76 -9.81
C GLN A 67 5.40 -10.13 -9.28
N GLN A 68 6.59 -10.22 -8.72
CA GLN A 68 7.11 -11.48 -8.18
C GLN A 68 6.40 -11.89 -6.88
N ALA A 69 6.07 -10.93 -5.99
CA ALA A 69 5.25 -11.18 -4.81
C ALA A 69 3.87 -11.76 -5.20
N ALA A 70 3.26 -11.23 -6.26
CA ALA A 70 1.99 -11.75 -6.79
C ALA A 70 2.13 -13.20 -7.28
N LYS A 71 3.18 -13.53 -8.03
CA LYS A 71 3.44 -14.91 -8.51
C LYS A 71 3.68 -15.89 -7.35
N SER A 72 4.40 -15.44 -6.33
CA SER A 72 4.72 -16.24 -5.14
C SER A 72 3.62 -16.21 -4.08
N LYS A 73 2.53 -15.47 -4.31
CA LYS A 73 1.40 -15.28 -3.38
C LYS A 73 1.81 -14.71 -2.02
N ILE A 74 2.88 -13.93 -1.97
CA ILE A 74 3.34 -13.27 -0.77
C ILE A 74 2.40 -12.11 -0.45
N PRO A 75 1.90 -11.98 0.79
CA PRO A 75 1.10 -10.83 1.22
C PRO A 75 1.84 -9.51 0.95
N LEU A 76 1.14 -8.54 0.35
CA LEU A 76 1.74 -7.26 -0.02
C LEU A 76 0.81 -6.10 0.32
N LEU A 77 1.35 -5.09 0.99
CA LEU A 77 0.71 -3.80 1.23
C LEU A 77 1.47 -2.67 0.51
N GLY A 78 0.80 -1.96 -0.38
CA GLY A 78 1.34 -0.76 -1.01
C GLY A 78 0.73 0.51 -0.42
N VAL A 79 1.56 1.47 -0.01
CA VAL A 79 1.14 2.76 0.54
C VAL A 79 1.50 3.87 -0.44
N CYS A 80 0.54 4.70 -0.80
CA CYS A 80 0.68 5.86 -1.69
C CYS A 80 1.32 5.48 -3.04
N LEU A 81 2.62 5.69 -3.25
CA LEU A 81 3.36 5.21 -4.42
C LEU A 81 3.26 3.68 -4.56
N GLY A 82 3.30 2.93 -3.45
CA GLY A 82 3.11 1.48 -3.44
C GLY A 82 1.73 1.05 -3.94
N HIS A 83 0.67 1.78 -3.60
CA HIS A 83 -0.68 1.57 -4.14
C HIS A 83 -0.72 1.78 -5.66
N GLN A 84 -0.08 2.86 -6.14
CA GLN A 84 0.03 3.15 -7.58
C GLN A 84 0.86 2.07 -8.29
N THR A 85 1.91 1.57 -7.64
CA THR A 85 2.74 0.46 -8.12
C THR A 85 1.89 -0.80 -8.32
N ILE A 86 1.03 -1.17 -7.38
CA ILE A 86 0.09 -2.28 -7.54
C ILE A 86 -0.82 -2.02 -8.74
N GLY A 87 -1.45 -0.85 -8.81
CA GLY A 87 -2.32 -0.48 -9.92
C GLY A 87 -1.64 -0.66 -11.28
N GLN A 88 -0.42 -0.17 -11.42
CA GLN A 88 0.35 -0.25 -12.68
C GLN A 88 0.82 -1.69 -12.98
N THR A 89 1.25 -2.45 -11.98
CA THR A 89 1.70 -3.85 -12.16
C THR A 89 0.61 -4.73 -12.76
N PHE A 90 -0.64 -4.50 -12.42
CA PHE A 90 -1.79 -5.24 -12.97
C PHE A 90 -2.39 -4.59 -14.24
N GLY A 91 -1.68 -3.65 -14.87
CA GLY A 91 -2.06 -3.05 -16.15
C GLY A 91 -2.95 -1.81 -16.04
N GLY A 92 -3.11 -1.24 -14.85
CA GLY A 92 -3.79 0.03 -14.64
C GLY A 92 -2.97 1.23 -15.07
N ILE A 93 -3.64 2.36 -15.18
CA ILE A 93 -3.04 3.64 -15.56
C ILE A 93 -2.88 4.49 -14.30
N VAL A 94 -1.68 5.01 -14.07
CA VAL A 94 -1.41 6.06 -13.08
C VAL A 94 -1.48 7.41 -13.80
N CYS A 95 -2.32 8.30 -13.29
CA CYS A 95 -2.58 9.61 -13.89
C CYS A 95 -2.59 10.71 -12.82
N SER A 96 -2.67 11.96 -13.24
CA SER A 96 -2.84 13.08 -12.32
C SER A 96 -4.13 12.93 -11.52
N ALA A 97 -4.05 13.18 -10.21
CA ALA A 97 -5.20 13.26 -9.34
C ALA A 97 -6.12 14.43 -9.76
N LYS A 98 -7.41 14.35 -9.45
CA LYS A 98 -8.35 15.44 -9.72
C LYS A 98 -7.96 16.72 -8.98
N GLU A 99 -7.45 16.55 -7.77
CA GLU A 99 -6.91 17.63 -6.94
C GLU A 99 -5.56 17.19 -6.37
N VAL A 100 -4.59 18.11 -6.41
CA VAL A 100 -3.31 17.91 -5.72
C VAL A 100 -3.56 18.14 -4.24
N VAL A 101 -3.39 17.10 -3.44
CA VAL A 101 -3.60 17.14 -2.00
C VAL A 101 -2.26 17.01 -1.29
N HIS A 102 -1.99 17.95 -0.36
CA HIS A 102 -0.76 17.95 0.40
C HIS A 102 -1.03 18.19 1.88
N GLY A 103 -0.98 17.12 2.68
CA GLY A 103 -1.14 17.19 4.14
C GLY A 103 -2.56 17.51 4.62
N LYS A 104 -3.57 17.28 3.80
CA LYS A 104 -4.97 17.45 4.19
C LYS A 104 -5.61 16.12 4.53
N THR A 105 -6.50 16.14 5.51
CA THR A 105 -7.37 14.99 5.80
C THR A 105 -8.61 15.03 4.93
N GLU A 106 -9.09 13.87 4.53
CA GLU A 106 -10.33 13.69 3.81
C GLU A 106 -11.09 12.47 4.31
N GLN A 107 -12.41 12.47 4.12
CA GLN A 107 -13.27 11.35 4.46
C GLN A 107 -13.12 10.24 3.43
N ILE A 108 -12.74 9.06 3.89
CA ILE A 108 -12.54 7.85 3.09
C ILE A 108 -13.71 6.90 3.33
N TYR A 109 -14.39 6.54 2.26
CA TYR A 109 -15.56 5.66 2.25
C TYR A 109 -15.13 4.25 1.84
N HIS A 110 -15.47 3.23 2.63
CA HIS A 110 -15.13 1.83 2.37
C HIS A 110 -16.25 0.87 2.80
N LYS A 111 -16.12 -0.42 2.48
CA LYS A 111 -17.14 -1.44 2.75
C LYS A 111 -16.91 -2.23 4.05
N GLY A 112 -15.89 -1.90 4.84
CA GLY A 112 -15.61 -2.55 6.12
C GLY A 112 -15.06 -3.98 6.00
N THR A 113 -14.41 -4.33 4.90
CA THR A 113 -13.84 -5.67 4.68
C THR A 113 -12.31 -5.66 4.65
N ASP A 114 -11.70 -6.82 4.85
CA ASP A 114 -10.26 -7.04 4.75
C ASP A 114 -9.47 -6.11 5.68
N ILE A 115 -8.55 -5.30 5.12
CA ILE A 115 -7.76 -4.34 5.91
C ILE A 115 -8.59 -3.22 6.55
N PHE A 116 -9.88 -3.07 6.15
CA PHE A 116 -10.82 -2.11 6.74
C PHE A 116 -11.77 -2.74 7.78
N ASN A 117 -11.52 -3.99 8.19
CA ASN A 117 -12.35 -4.63 9.21
C ASN A 117 -12.29 -3.85 10.53
N GLU A 118 -13.45 -3.68 11.18
CA GLU A 118 -13.63 -2.93 12.44
C GLU A 118 -13.26 -1.44 12.34
N ILE A 119 -13.29 -0.86 11.15
CA ILE A 119 -13.08 0.59 10.93
C ILE A 119 -14.41 1.21 10.51
N PRO A 120 -14.80 2.35 11.11
CA PRO A 120 -16.02 3.05 10.70
C PRO A 120 -15.87 3.63 9.29
N SER A 121 -16.98 3.64 8.54
CA SER A 121 -17.02 4.27 7.21
C SER A 121 -18.06 5.40 7.21
N PRO A 122 -17.68 6.65 6.86
CA PRO A 122 -16.32 7.06 6.49
C PRO A 122 -15.39 7.27 7.70
N PHE A 123 -14.07 7.34 7.43
CA PHE A 123 -13.07 7.78 8.39
C PHE A 123 -12.14 8.83 7.78
N GLU A 124 -11.48 9.61 8.61
CA GLU A 124 -10.50 10.60 8.18
C GLU A 124 -9.13 10.00 7.94
N ALA A 125 -8.53 10.26 6.78
CA ALA A 125 -7.17 9.89 6.44
C ALA A 125 -6.41 11.02 5.75
N THR A 126 -5.10 11.06 5.97
CA THR A 126 -4.20 12.05 5.40
C THR A 126 -3.81 11.69 3.98
N ARG A 127 -3.83 12.69 3.09
CA ARG A 127 -3.44 12.55 1.69
C ARG A 127 -2.24 13.45 1.38
N TYR A 128 -1.25 12.88 0.62
CA TYR A 128 -0.06 13.57 0.12
C TYR A 128 0.24 13.08 -1.29
N HIS A 129 -0.65 13.33 -2.25
CA HIS A 129 -0.42 12.83 -3.61
C HIS A 129 -0.93 13.76 -4.70
N SER A 130 -0.23 13.76 -5.80
CA SER A 130 -0.60 14.42 -7.07
C SER A 130 -0.97 13.42 -8.16
N LEU A 131 -0.70 12.13 -7.95
CA LEU A 131 -1.03 11.02 -8.84
C LEU A 131 -2.02 10.06 -8.18
N CYS A 132 -2.81 9.37 -8.98
CA CYS A 132 -3.74 8.34 -8.54
C CYS A 132 -3.86 7.22 -9.57
N VAL A 133 -4.42 6.08 -9.17
CA VAL A 133 -4.82 5.02 -10.09
C VAL A 133 -6.11 5.43 -10.78
N SER A 134 -6.09 5.42 -12.12
CA SER A 134 -7.23 5.81 -12.93
C SER A 134 -8.36 4.78 -12.88
N ARG A 135 -9.61 5.28 -12.86
CA ARG A 135 -10.79 4.42 -13.10
C ARG A 135 -10.90 3.98 -14.57
N ASN A 136 -10.33 4.78 -15.48
CA ASN A 136 -10.32 4.40 -16.90
C ASN A 136 -9.35 3.23 -17.09
N LYS A 137 -9.84 2.15 -17.70
CA LYS A 137 -9.09 0.89 -17.86
C LYS A 137 -8.58 0.32 -16.54
N PHE A 138 -9.40 0.41 -15.47
CA PHE A 138 -9.06 -0.20 -14.18
C PHE A 138 -8.86 -1.72 -14.34
N PRO A 139 -7.80 -2.30 -13.75
CA PRO A 139 -7.45 -3.71 -13.94
C PRO A 139 -8.56 -4.67 -13.50
N LYS A 140 -8.86 -5.66 -14.34
CA LYS A 140 -9.92 -6.65 -14.06
C LYS A 140 -9.64 -7.53 -12.83
N ASP A 141 -8.36 -7.75 -12.52
CA ASP A 141 -7.93 -8.57 -11.39
C ASP A 141 -7.98 -7.83 -10.05
N LEU A 142 -8.12 -6.49 -10.11
CA LEU A 142 -8.23 -5.65 -8.93
C LEU A 142 -9.68 -5.29 -8.63
N GLN A 143 -9.91 -4.92 -7.37
CA GLN A 143 -11.17 -4.40 -6.85
C GLN A 143 -10.91 -3.11 -6.08
N ILE A 144 -11.73 -2.08 -6.31
CA ILE A 144 -11.71 -0.85 -5.52
C ILE A 144 -12.38 -1.15 -4.17
N THR A 145 -11.69 -0.86 -3.07
CA THR A 145 -12.17 -1.13 -1.71
C THR A 145 -12.44 0.13 -0.90
N ALA A 146 -11.87 1.27 -1.29
CA ALA A 146 -12.19 2.57 -0.70
C ALA A 146 -12.09 3.71 -1.73
N GLU A 147 -12.84 4.78 -1.46
CA GLU A 147 -12.96 5.95 -2.32
C GLU A 147 -13.05 7.23 -1.50
N ALA A 148 -12.55 8.35 -2.06
CA ALA A 148 -12.85 9.68 -1.59
C ALA A 148 -14.24 10.14 -2.07
N LYS A 149 -14.79 11.20 -1.47
CA LYS A 149 -16.10 11.76 -1.86
C LYS A 149 -16.16 12.15 -3.34
N CYS A 150 -15.05 12.62 -3.92
CA CYS A 150 -14.94 12.96 -5.34
C CYS A 150 -14.89 11.73 -6.28
N GLY A 151 -14.93 10.51 -5.72
CA GLY A 151 -14.85 9.25 -6.46
C GLY A 151 -13.43 8.85 -6.85
N GLU A 152 -12.40 9.47 -6.30
CA GLU A 152 -11.01 9.06 -6.48
C GLU A 152 -10.73 7.77 -5.71
N ILE A 153 -9.97 6.86 -6.31
CA ILE A 153 -9.65 5.56 -5.71
C ILE A 153 -8.68 5.76 -4.55
N MET A 154 -9.11 5.39 -3.35
CA MET A 154 -8.32 5.52 -2.13
C MET A 154 -7.79 4.19 -1.62
N ALA A 155 -8.37 3.08 -2.05
CA ALA A 155 -7.80 1.77 -1.81
C ALA A 155 -8.23 0.77 -2.88
N LEU A 156 -7.38 -0.23 -3.09
CA LEU A 156 -7.63 -1.36 -3.95
C LEU A 156 -7.12 -2.65 -3.31
N LYS A 157 -7.64 -3.77 -3.77
CA LYS A 157 -7.08 -5.10 -3.47
C LYS A 157 -7.09 -5.97 -4.71
N HIS A 158 -6.26 -6.99 -4.75
CA HIS A 158 -6.40 -8.07 -5.71
C HIS A 158 -7.58 -8.97 -5.31
N LYS A 159 -8.35 -9.47 -6.29
CA LYS A 159 -9.56 -10.26 -6.02
C LYS A 159 -9.29 -11.61 -5.36
N VAL A 160 -8.11 -12.18 -5.59
CA VAL A 160 -7.73 -13.53 -5.15
C VAL A 160 -6.48 -13.53 -4.29
N LEU A 161 -5.46 -12.73 -4.66
CA LEU A 161 -4.17 -12.68 -3.97
C LEU A 161 -4.22 -11.75 -2.75
N PRO A 162 -3.40 -11.98 -1.72
CA PRO A 162 -3.35 -11.13 -0.52
C PRO A 162 -2.56 -9.83 -0.77
N ILE A 163 -3.01 -9.06 -1.77
CA ILE A 163 -2.37 -7.81 -2.20
C ILE A 163 -3.34 -6.66 -1.99
N TYR A 164 -2.91 -5.66 -1.23
CA TYR A 164 -3.69 -4.51 -0.81
C TYR A 164 -2.94 -3.22 -1.08
N GLY A 165 -3.64 -2.17 -1.45
CA GLY A 165 -3.05 -0.85 -1.63
C GLY A 165 -3.94 0.24 -1.07
N VAL A 166 -3.34 1.22 -0.38
CA VAL A 166 -4.00 2.42 0.11
C VAL A 166 -3.30 3.66 -0.46
N GLN A 167 -4.07 4.61 -1.00
CA GLN A 167 -3.53 5.84 -1.58
C GLN A 167 -3.21 6.88 -0.51
N PHE A 168 -3.93 6.85 0.61
CA PHE A 168 -3.70 7.69 1.78
C PHE A 168 -2.55 7.13 2.64
N HIS A 169 -2.13 7.88 3.66
CA HIS A 169 -1.01 7.57 4.54
C HIS A 169 -1.51 7.02 5.89
N PRO A 170 -1.53 5.69 6.10
CA PRO A 170 -1.94 5.09 7.38
C PRO A 170 -0.94 5.39 8.51
N GLU A 171 0.31 5.71 8.16
CA GLU A 171 1.38 6.06 9.11
C GLU A 171 1.33 7.50 9.60
N SER A 172 0.44 8.31 9.03
CA SER A 172 0.25 9.69 9.48
C SER A 172 -0.56 9.74 10.77
N ILE A 173 -0.11 10.54 11.73
CA ILE A 173 -0.80 10.73 13.03
C ILE A 173 -2.24 11.26 12.87
N LEU A 174 -2.53 11.95 11.77
CA LEU A 174 -3.87 12.47 11.46
C LEU A 174 -4.79 11.42 10.81
N THR A 175 -4.28 10.23 10.50
CA THR A 175 -5.09 9.10 10.03
C THR A 175 -5.55 8.28 11.24
N LYS A 176 -6.78 8.56 11.72
CA LYS A 176 -7.29 8.04 13.00
C LYS A 176 -7.21 6.51 13.17
N PHE A 177 -7.42 5.76 12.09
CA PHE A 177 -7.43 4.29 12.09
C PHE A 177 -6.25 3.69 11.33
N GLY A 178 -5.19 4.46 11.09
CA GLY A 178 -4.02 4.00 10.35
C GLY A 178 -3.38 2.77 10.98
N HIS A 179 -3.16 2.80 12.29
CA HIS A 179 -2.61 1.68 13.05
C HIS A 179 -3.50 0.42 12.94
N LYS A 180 -4.84 0.57 12.97
CA LYS A 180 -5.77 -0.55 12.81
C LYS A 180 -5.72 -1.17 11.41
N ILE A 181 -5.53 -0.35 10.36
CA ILE A 181 -5.33 -0.84 8.99
C ILE A 181 -4.09 -1.72 8.90
N LEU A 182 -2.96 -1.26 9.48
CA LEU A 182 -1.71 -2.01 9.52
C LEU A 182 -1.84 -3.29 10.36
N GLU A 183 -2.54 -3.23 11.49
CA GLU A 183 -2.87 -4.42 12.31
C GLU A 183 -3.65 -5.46 11.50
N ASN A 184 -4.67 -5.03 10.76
CA ASN A 184 -5.46 -5.92 9.91
C ASN A 184 -4.60 -6.57 8.80
N PHE A 185 -3.66 -5.84 8.21
CA PHE A 185 -2.70 -6.42 7.28
C PHE A 185 -1.79 -7.45 7.95
N VAL A 186 -1.28 -7.16 9.15
CA VAL A 186 -0.49 -8.12 9.94
C VAL A 186 -1.27 -9.40 10.23
N LYS A 187 -2.57 -9.31 10.50
CA LYS A 187 -3.44 -10.49 10.66
C LYS A 187 -3.49 -11.32 9.38
N VAL A 188 -3.68 -10.69 8.21
CA VAL A 188 -3.63 -11.40 6.91
C VAL A 188 -2.32 -12.14 6.74
N VAL A 189 -1.18 -11.49 7.07
CA VAL A 189 0.13 -12.13 6.98
C VAL A 189 0.24 -13.34 7.91
N LYS A 190 -0.22 -13.22 9.14
CA LYS A 190 -0.18 -14.33 10.13
C LYS A 190 -1.06 -15.50 9.71
N ASP A 191 -2.28 -15.24 9.24
CA ASP A 191 -3.24 -16.27 8.83
C ASP A 191 -2.76 -17.09 7.62
N LEU A 192 -1.89 -16.52 6.78
CA LEU A 192 -1.34 -17.20 5.61
C LEU A 192 -0.02 -17.94 5.86
N ASN A 193 0.68 -17.62 6.94
CA ASN A 193 1.99 -18.21 7.27
C ASN A 193 1.96 -19.10 8.54
N GLY A 194 0.85 -19.17 9.23
CA GLY A 194 0.62 -20.01 10.42
C GLY A 194 -0.12 -21.25 10.08
#